data_7cee3b3ceb6309246c13ad74866ccc41
#
_entry.id   7cee3b3ceb6309246c13ad74866ccc41
#
_cell.length_a   1.000
_cell.length_b   1.000
_cell.length_c   1.000
_cell.angle_alpha   90.00
_cell.angle_beta   90.00
_cell.angle_gamma   90.00
#
_symmetry.space_group_name_H-M   'P 1'
#
loop_
_entity.id
_entity.type
_entity.pdbx_description
1 polymer ?
#
loop_
_entity_poly.entity_id
_entity_poly.type
_entity_poly.pdbx_seq_one_letter_code
_entity_poly.pdbx_strand_id
1 'polypeptide(L)'
;MEKFELTILGCGSALPTTRHFATSQVINIREKLYMIDCGEGAQLQLRRSRLKFSRLNHIFISHLHGDHCFGLIGLISTFGLLGRTAPLYVHAPAAFGPCLLYTSP
;
A
#
# COMPACT_ATOMS: atom_id res chain seq x y z
N MET A 1 17.13 -4.36 20.20
CA MET A 1 17.61 -4.44 18.81
C MET A 1 16.58 -3.83 17.88
N GLU A 2 17.01 -2.99 16.96
CA GLU A 2 16.11 -2.36 16.02
C GLU A 2 15.65 -3.35 14.98
N LYS A 3 14.35 -3.33 14.69
CA LYS A 3 13.75 -4.21 13.69
C LYS A 3 13.84 -3.58 12.31
N PHE A 4 14.30 -4.35 11.35
CA PHE A 4 14.27 -3.99 9.94
C PHE A 4 13.88 -5.22 9.15
N GLU A 5 12.66 -5.22 8.61
CA GLU A 5 12.14 -6.36 7.88
C GLU A 5 11.50 -5.93 6.56
N LEU A 6 11.67 -6.73 5.54
CA LEU A 6 11.00 -6.56 4.25
C LEU A 6 9.98 -7.68 4.08
N THR A 7 8.74 -7.31 3.83
CA THR A 7 7.67 -8.25 3.50
C THR A 7 7.20 -7.99 2.08
N ILE A 8 7.27 -9.01 1.23
CA ILE A 8 6.78 -8.91 -0.14
C ILE A 8 5.33 -9.37 -0.17
N LEU A 9 4.41 -8.44 -0.42
CA LEU A 9 2.99 -8.71 -0.53
C LEU A 9 2.63 -9.20 -1.93
N GLY A 10 3.32 -8.71 -2.94
CA GLY A 10 3.16 -9.14 -4.31
C GLY A 10 4.36 -8.75 -5.14
N CYS A 11 4.70 -9.57 -6.12
CA CYS A 11 5.81 -9.33 -7.04
C CYS A 11 5.40 -9.65 -8.50
N GLY A 12 4.10 -9.81 -8.75
CA GLY A 12 3.59 -10.08 -10.08
C GLY A 12 3.51 -8.83 -10.94
N SER A 13 3.21 -9.03 -12.23
CA SER A 13 2.99 -7.96 -13.18
C SER A 13 1.56 -7.43 -13.09
N ALA A 14 1.11 -6.67 -14.12
CA ALA A 14 -0.19 -6.02 -14.12
C ALA A 14 -1.38 -6.99 -13.98
N LEU A 15 -1.22 -8.24 -14.39
CA LEU A 15 -2.30 -9.22 -14.32
C LEU A 15 -2.16 -10.08 -13.08
N PRO A 16 -2.99 -9.88 -12.03
CA PRO A 16 -2.95 -10.72 -10.83
C PRO A 16 -3.38 -12.15 -11.16
N THR A 17 -2.79 -13.11 -10.46
CA THR A 17 -3.17 -14.52 -10.57
C THR A 17 -3.47 -15.07 -9.19
N THR A 18 -3.91 -16.32 -9.10
CA THR A 18 -4.16 -16.96 -7.81
C THR A 18 -2.88 -17.16 -7.00
N ARG A 19 -1.72 -17.13 -7.62
CA ARG A 19 -0.42 -17.33 -6.97
C ARG A 19 0.38 -16.04 -6.81
N HIS A 20 0.13 -15.04 -7.67
CA HIS A 20 0.93 -13.83 -7.73
C HIS A 20 0.02 -12.61 -7.71
N PHE A 21 0.24 -11.74 -6.75
CA PHE A 21 -0.42 -10.46 -6.67
C PHE A 21 0.46 -9.39 -7.32
N ALA A 22 -0.17 -8.28 -7.75
CA ALA A 22 0.56 -7.15 -8.30
C ALA A 22 1.54 -6.58 -7.27
N THR A 23 2.52 -5.83 -7.75
CA THR A 23 3.66 -5.39 -6.93
C THR A 23 3.25 -4.59 -5.70
N SER A 24 3.75 -5.00 -4.55
CA SER A 24 3.65 -4.27 -3.30
C SER A 24 4.63 -4.87 -2.29
N GLN A 25 5.38 -4.02 -1.61
CA GLN A 25 6.31 -4.43 -0.57
C GLN A 25 6.10 -3.56 0.67
N VAL A 26 6.36 -4.12 1.84
CA VAL A 26 6.28 -3.37 3.10
C VAL A 26 7.61 -3.49 3.82
N ILE A 27 8.17 -2.35 4.20
CA ILE A 27 9.37 -2.28 5.02
C ILE A 27 8.96 -1.93 6.44
N ASN A 28 9.39 -2.74 7.40
CA ASN A 28 9.20 -2.48 8.82
C ASN A 28 10.50 -1.96 9.40
N ILE A 29 10.48 -0.73 9.86
CA ILE A 29 11.62 -0.11 10.54
C ILE A 29 11.14 0.36 11.91
N ARG A 30 11.63 -0.28 12.97
CA ARG A 30 11.26 0.05 14.35
C ARG A 30 9.74 0.05 14.57
N GLU A 31 9.05 -0.94 13.99
CA GLU A 31 7.61 -1.10 14.07
C GLU A 31 6.80 -0.03 13.32
N LYS A 32 7.45 0.78 12.48
CA LYS A 32 6.77 1.69 11.54
C LYS A 32 6.79 1.05 10.17
N LEU A 33 5.66 1.03 9.50
CA LEU A 33 5.52 0.38 8.20
C LEU A 33 5.55 1.41 7.09
N TYR A 34 6.27 1.07 6.03
CA TYR A 34 6.37 1.86 4.80
C TYR A 34 6.06 0.93 3.64
N MET A 35 5.03 1.28 2.85
CA MET A 35 4.65 0.48 1.70
C MET A 35 5.26 1.05 0.43
N ILE A 36 5.84 0.19 -0.40
CA ILE A 36 6.36 0.55 -1.71
C ILE A 36 5.47 -0.11 -2.73
N ASP A 37 4.81 0.69 -3.54
CA ASP A 37 3.78 0.31 -4.49
C ASP A 37 2.58 -0.36 -3.82
N CYS A 38 1.42 -0.12 -4.38
CA CYS A 38 0.16 -0.63 -3.85
C CYS A 38 -0.66 -1.19 -5.00
N GLY A 39 -0.22 -2.34 -5.50
CA GLY A 39 -0.90 -3.03 -6.57
C GLY A 39 -2.24 -3.60 -6.14
N GLU A 40 -3.02 -4.06 -7.11
CA GLU A 40 -4.32 -4.65 -6.84
C GLU A 40 -4.18 -5.83 -5.88
N GLY A 41 -5.02 -5.85 -4.86
CA GLY A 41 -4.99 -6.90 -3.84
C GLY A 41 -4.04 -6.65 -2.68
N ALA A 42 -3.29 -5.54 -2.67
CA ALA A 42 -2.31 -5.26 -1.62
C ALA A 42 -2.95 -5.21 -0.23
N GLN A 43 -4.15 -4.64 -0.10
CA GLN A 43 -4.82 -4.58 1.20
C GLN A 43 -5.12 -5.96 1.77
N LEU A 44 -5.51 -6.91 0.91
CA LEU A 44 -5.80 -8.27 1.33
C LEU A 44 -4.53 -8.97 1.79
N GLN A 45 -3.44 -8.80 1.04
CA GLN A 45 -2.16 -9.38 1.39
C GLN A 45 -1.59 -8.76 2.66
N LEU A 46 -1.80 -7.46 2.88
CA LEU A 46 -1.40 -6.81 4.12
C LEU A 46 -2.12 -7.45 5.32
N ARG A 47 -3.42 -7.72 5.19
CA ARG A 47 -4.18 -8.41 6.24
C ARG A 47 -3.68 -9.83 6.47
N ARG A 48 -3.42 -10.57 5.40
CA ARG A 48 -2.91 -11.94 5.48
C ARG A 48 -1.55 -12.03 6.16
N SER A 49 -0.71 -11.01 5.97
CA SER A 49 0.62 -10.95 6.61
C SER A 49 0.54 -10.59 8.08
N ARG A 50 -0.64 -10.22 8.59
CA ARG A 50 -0.86 -9.82 9.97
C ARG A 50 -0.08 -8.57 10.38
N LEU A 51 0.35 -7.77 9.41
CA LEU A 51 0.95 -6.47 9.67
C LEU A 51 -0.15 -5.50 10.10
N LYS A 52 0.18 -4.61 11.04
CA LYS A 52 -0.80 -3.70 11.62
C LYS A 52 -1.04 -2.50 10.71
N PHE A 53 -2.25 -2.35 10.18
CA PHE A 53 -2.64 -1.21 9.36
C PHE A 53 -2.36 0.13 10.05
N SER A 54 -2.58 0.21 11.36
CA SER A 54 -2.39 1.45 12.11
C SER A 54 -0.94 1.95 12.12
N ARG A 55 0.01 1.09 11.80
CA ARG A 55 1.42 1.47 11.74
C ARG A 55 1.87 1.88 10.35
N LEU A 56 1.01 1.73 9.35
CA LEU A 56 1.30 2.13 7.98
C LEU A 56 0.86 3.58 7.77
N ASN A 57 1.82 4.48 7.66
CA ASN A 57 1.58 5.91 7.50
C ASN A 57 2.11 6.46 6.18
N HIS A 58 2.98 5.74 5.50
CA HIS A 58 3.59 6.20 4.25
C HIS A 58 3.51 5.12 3.18
N ILE A 59 3.06 5.53 1.99
CA ILE A 59 3.02 4.68 0.79
C ILE A 59 3.78 5.40 -0.30
N PHE A 60 4.71 4.71 -0.94
CA PHE A 60 5.53 5.23 -2.03
C PHE A 60 5.14 4.54 -3.31
N ILE A 61 4.67 5.31 -4.29
CA ILE A 61 4.29 4.80 -5.61
C ILE A 61 5.41 5.13 -6.59
N SER A 62 6.05 4.12 -7.13
CA SER A 62 7.20 4.30 -8.03
C SER A 62 6.78 4.70 -9.44
N HIS A 63 5.64 4.20 -9.92
CA HIS A 63 5.14 4.43 -11.28
C HIS A 63 3.63 4.63 -11.26
N LEU A 64 3.11 5.37 -12.25
CA LEU A 64 1.67 5.57 -12.40
C LEU A 64 0.96 4.43 -13.13
N HIS A 65 1.64 3.37 -13.47
CA HIS A 65 1.02 2.19 -14.06
C HIS A 65 0.11 1.52 -13.03
N GLY A 66 -1.01 0.97 -13.49
CA GLY A 66 -2.02 0.40 -12.60
C GLY A 66 -1.50 -0.71 -11.69
N ASP A 67 -0.54 -1.50 -12.16
CA ASP A 67 0.05 -2.57 -11.36
C ASP A 67 0.80 -2.05 -10.13
N HIS A 68 1.10 -0.74 -10.07
CA HIS A 68 1.77 -0.12 -8.92
C HIS A 68 0.82 0.64 -8.00
N CYS A 69 -0.40 0.96 -8.42
CA CYS A 69 -1.27 1.85 -7.64
C CYS A 69 -2.75 1.47 -7.57
N PHE A 70 -3.22 0.48 -8.34
CA PHE A 70 -4.65 0.14 -8.36
C PHE A 70 -5.19 -0.32 -7.00
N GLY A 71 -4.37 -0.84 -6.12
CA GLY A 71 -4.80 -1.24 -4.78
C GLY A 71 -5.00 -0.10 -3.80
N LEU A 72 -4.58 1.10 -4.16
CA LEU A 72 -4.56 2.23 -3.22
C LEU A 72 -5.97 2.66 -2.80
N ILE A 73 -6.91 2.70 -3.73
CA ILE A 73 -8.30 3.09 -3.43
C ILE A 73 -8.90 2.12 -2.42
N GLY A 74 -8.73 0.82 -2.62
CA GLY A 74 -9.22 -0.19 -1.69
C GLY A 74 -8.57 -0.09 -0.32
N LEU A 75 -7.28 0.19 -0.29
CA LEU A 75 -6.56 0.35 0.97
C LEU A 75 -7.04 1.57 1.75
N ILE A 76 -7.22 2.71 1.07
CA ILE A 76 -7.74 3.93 1.69
C ILE A 76 -9.15 3.69 2.24
N SER A 77 -10.00 3.01 1.48
CA SER A 77 -11.35 2.66 1.94
C SER A 77 -11.30 1.80 3.19
N THR A 78 -10.41 0.82 3.24
CA THR A 78 -10.22 -0.03 4.40
C THR A 78 -9.80 0.77 5.62
N PHE A 79 -8.89 1.72 5.48
CA PHE A 79 -8.50 2.59 6.58
C PHE A 79 -9.70 3.38 7.11
N GLY A 80 -10.57 3.87 6.23
CA GLY A 80 -11.80 4.55 6.63
C GLY A 80 -12.71 3.65 7.43
N LEU A 81 -12.92 2.42 6.98
CA LEU A 81 -13.75 1.44 7.69
C LEU A 81 -13.18 1.05 9.05
N LEU A 82 -11.87 1.08 9.21
CA LEU A 82 -11.21 0.80 10.48
C LEU A 82 -11.18 2.00 11.42
N GLY A 83 -11.75 3.13 11.02
CA GLY A 83 -11.82 4.33 11.85
C GLY A 83 -10.52 5.09 11.97
N ARG A 84 -9.65 4.99 10.98
CA ARG A 84 -8.37 5.70 11.02
C ARG A 84 -8.56 7.20 11.01
N THR A 85 -7.91 7.88 11.96
CA THR A 85 -7.89 9.35 12.04
C THR A 85 -6.51 9.94 11.75
N ALA A 86 -5.46 9.12 11.84
CA ALA A 86 -4.10 9.58 11.57
C ALA A 86 -3.90 9.83 10.06
N PRO A 87 -3.07 10.82 9.67
CA PRO A 87 -2.79 11.06 8.26
C PRO A 87 -2.13 9.87 7.59
N LEU A 88 -2.45 9.66 6.32
CA LEU A 88 -1.76 8.72 5.46
C LEU A 88 -1.07 9.53 4.36
N TYR A 89 0.25 9.41 4.29
CA TYR A 89 1.05 10.15 3.33
C TYR A 89 1.33 9.27 2.11
N VAL A 90 0.92 9.73 0.94
CA VAL A 90 1.17 9.03 -0.32
C VAL A 90 2.19 9.83 -1.13
N HIS A 91 3.33 9.22 -1.39
CA HIS A 91 4.43 9.81 -2.13
C HIS A 91 4.45 9.21 -3.54
N ALA A 92 4.19 10.03 -4.54
CA ALA A 92 4.01 9.55 -5.91
C ALA A 92 4.46 10.60 -6.91
N PRO A 93 4.65 10.23 -8.19
CA PRO A 93 4.90 11.21 -9.24
C PRO A 93 3.82 12.29 -9.27
N ALA A 94 4.19 13.51 -9.63
CA ALA A 94 3.29 14.67 -9.55
C ALA A 94 1.94 14.46 -10.26
N ALA A 95 1.93 13.74 -11.37
CA ALA A 95 0.72 13.48 -12.13
C ALA A 95 -0.31 12.62 -11.39
N PHE A 96 0.07 11.97 -10.30
CA PHE A 96 -0.83 11.13 -9.52
C PHE A 96 -1.80 11.96 -8.67
N GLY A 97 -1.42 13.18 -8.30
CA GLY A 97 -2.22 14.05 -7.43
C GLY A 97 -3.68 14.20 -7.87
N PRO A 98 -3.97 14.50 -9.14
CA PRO A 98 -5.36 14.65 -9.60
C PRO A 98 -6.20 13.38 -9.40
N CYS A 99 -5.60 12.22 -9.50
CA CYS A 99 -6.32 10.96 -9.28
C CYS A 99 -6.70 10.77 -7.82
N LEU A 100 -5.88 11.24 -6.89
CA LEU A 100 -6.14 11.12 -5.45
C LEU A 100 -7.23 12.06 -4.96
N LEU A 101 -7.42 13.20 -5.62
CA LEU A 101 -8.43 14.17 -5.20
C LEU A 101 -9.85 13.61 -5.19
N TYR A 102 -10.12 12.60 -6.01
CA TYR A 102 -11.43 11.96 -6.07
C TYR A 102 -11.64 10.90 -4.99
N THR A 103 -10.59 10.48 -4.32
CA THR A 103 -10.64 9.42 -3.32
C THR A 103 -10.43 9.93 -1.91
N SER A 104 -9.95 11.15 -1.78
CA SER A 104 -9.76 11.79 -0.47
C SER A 104 -11.10 12.29 0.05
N PRO A 105 -11.49 11.93 1.27
CA PRO A 105 -12.73 12.48 1.85
C PRO A 105 -12.62 13.97 2.12
#